data_c6b9d6258a245234b5645dd6425ca1c3
#
_entry.id   c6b9d6258a245234b5645dd6425ca1c3
#
_cell.length_a   1.000
_cell.length_b   1.000
_cell.length_c   1.000
_cell.angle_alpha   90.00
_cell.angle_beta   90.00
_cell.angle_gamma   90.00
#
_symmetry.space_group_name_H-M   'P 1'
#
loop_
_entity.id
_entity.type
_entity.pdbx_description
1 polymer ?
#
loop_
_entity_poly.entity_id
_entity_poly.type
_entity_poly.pdbx_seq_one_letter_code
_entity_poly.pdbx_strand_id
1 'polypeptide(L)'
;MTTYTICIFTENTIGLLNRITIIFTRRRINIESLTVSETERKGVSRFTIVIKHESREEVEKLVRQIRKIVEVMAVFGYLNEEIVYNEIALFKVSTPLGSKPLDVETINQQYKAWVVYWGLDYVVIEKTGNDTEIFEFFGYIKQYDILEFVRSGRVAVGKTEKGLVEYLPESEWAYYL
;
A
#
# COMPACT_ATOMS: atom_id res chain seq x y z
N MET A 1 -6.07 7.81 -17.62
CA MET A 1 -6.10 6.54 -16.82
C MET A 1 -6.46 6.86 -15.39
N THR A 2 -7.47 6.18 -14.83
CA THR A 2 -7.94 6.32 -13.45
C THR A 2 -7.28 5.27 -12.57
N THR A 3 -6.88 5.65 -11.36
CA THR A 3 -6.29 4.74 -10.38
C THR A 3 -7.40 4.09 -9.56
N TYR A 4 -7.37 2.78 -9.46
CA TYR A 4 -8.27 1.97 -8.64
C TYR A 4 -7.48 1.21 -7.57
N THR A 5 -8.05 1.11 -6.38
CA THR A 5 -7.55 0.27 -5.30
C THR A 5 -8.53 -0.86 -5.08
N ILE A 6 -8.07 -2.10 -5.26
CA ILE A 6 -8.87 -3.31 -5.09
C ILE A 6 -8.46 -3.96 -3.78
N CYS A 7 -9.39 -4.00 -2.83
CA CYS A 7 -9.22 -4.67 -1.54
C CYS A 7 -9.91 -6.03 -1.58
N ILE A 8 -9.16 -7.10 -1.28
CA ILE A 8 -9.67 -8.47 -1.32
C ILE A 8 -9.41 -9.11 0.04
N PHE A 9 -10.42 -9.69 0.64
CA PHE A 9 -10.34 -10.46 1.87
C PHE A 9 -10.51 -11.93 1.56
N THR A 10 -9.61 -12.76 2.06
CA THR A 10 -9.53 -14.19 1.69
C THR A 10 -9.14 -15.03 2.88
N GLU A 11 -9.41 -16.33 2.79
CA GLU A 11 -8.72 -17.30 3.61
C GLU A 11 -7.19 -17.22 3.37
N ASN A 12 -6.39 -17.43 4.43
CA ASN A 12 -4.93 -17.46 4.32
C ASN A 12 -4.47 -18.84 3.83
N THR A 13 -4.56 -19.08 2.51
CA THR A 13 -4.22 -20.35 1.88
C THR A 13 -3.07 -20.24 0.89
N ILE A 14 -2.21 -21.27 0.85
CA ILE A 14 -1.06 -21.32 -0.06
C ILE A 14 -1.52 -21.28 -1.52
N GLY A 15 -0.85 -20.49 -2.35
CA GLY A 15 -1.10 -20.38 -3.79
C GLY A 15 -2.21 -19.42 -4.20
N LEU A 16 -2.96 -18.85 -3.25
CA LEU A 16 -4.05 -17.94 -3.56
C LEU A 16 -3.58 -16.63 -4.21
N LEU A 17 -2.44 -16.10 -3.77
CA LEU A 17 -1.78 -14.95 -4.41
C LEU A 17 -1.61 -15.19 -5.92
N ASN A 18 -1.08 -16.34 -6.31
CA ASN A 18 -0.88 -16.68 -7.71
C ASN A 18 -2.21 -16.77 -8.47
N ARG A 19 -3.24 -17.36 -7.88
CA ARG A 19 -4.58 -17.47 -8.50
C ARG A 19 -5.22 -16.10 -8.73
N ILE A 20 -5.04 -15.16 -7.79
CA ILE A 20 -5.53 -13.79 -7.92
C ILE A 20 -4.74 -13.04 -9.01
N THR A 21 -3.42 -13.06 -8.98
CA THR A 21 -2.59 -12.31 -9.94
C THR A 21 -2.73 -12.80 -11.38
N ILE A 22 -2.96 -14.10 -11.59
CA ILE A 22 -3.26 -14.66 -12.93
C ILE A 22 -4.49 -14.02 -13.58
N ILE A 23 -5.49 -13.60 -12.81
CA ILE A 23 -6.69 -12.95 -13.35
C ILE A 23 -6.33 -11.59 -13.99
N PHE A 24 -5.45 -10.82 -13.35
CA PHE A 24 -4.93 -9.55 -13.87
C PHE A 24 -4.12 -9.80 -15.16
N THR A 25 -3.23 -10.78 -15.13
CA THR A 25 -2.40 -11.16 -16.30
C THR A 25 -3.26 -11.55 -17.50
N ARG A 26 -4.29 -12.38 -17.32
CA ARG A 26 -5.20 -12.80 -18.39
C ARG A 26 -6.01 -11.65 -18.99
N ARG A 27 -6.26 -10.60 -18.21
CA ARG A 27 -6.92 -9.37 -18.66
C ARG A 27 -5.96 -8.31 -19.18
N ARG A 28 -4.65 -8.59 -19.16
CA ARG A 28 -3.58 -7.63 -19.52
C ARG A 28 -3.64 -6.34 -18.70
N ILE A 29 -4.04 -6.45 -17.44
CA ILE A 29 -4.07 -5.34 -16.48
C ILE A 29 -2.78 -5.38 -15.67
N ASN A 30 -2.00 -4.28 -15.72
CA ASN A 30 -0.79 -4.17 -14.91
C ASN A 30 -1.14 -3.90 -13.45
N ILE A 31 -0.40 -4.54 -12.54
CA ILE A 31 -0.47 -4.26 -11.10
C ILE A 31 0.62 -3.25 -10.78
N GLU A 32 0.23 -2.04 -10.36
CA GLU A 32 1.14 -0.96 -9.97
C GLU A 32 1.77 -1.22 -8.59
N SER A 33 0.96 -1.71 -7.66
CA SER A 33 1.43 -2.18 -6.35
C SER A 33 0.53 -3.28 -5.80
N LEU A 34 1.11 -4.13 -4.95
CA LEU A 34 0.43 -5.23 -4.29
C LEU A 34 0.98 -5.36 -2.87
N THR A 35 0.08 -5.28 -1.90
CA THR A 35 0.37 -5.54 -0.49
C THR A 35 -0.50 -6.68 -0.01
N VAL A 36 0.09 -7.63 0.69
CA VAL A 36 -0.63 -8.75 1.32
C VAL A 36 -0.23 -8.83 2.77
N SER A 37 -1.20 -8.88 3.65
CA SER A 37 -0.99 -9.07 5.09
C SER A 37 -2.12 -9.89 5.69
N GLU A 38 -1.86 -10.58 6.78
CA GLU A 38 -2.91 -11.14 7.62
C GLU A 38 -3.67 -9.98 8.30
N THR A 39 -4.96 -10.14 8.48
CA THR A 39 -5.81 -9.16 9.17
C THR A 39 -5.78 -9.42 10.68
N GLU A 40 -6.50 -8.60 11.46
CA GLU A 40 -6.77 -8.84 12.88
C GLU A 40 -7.53 -10.15 13.15
N ARG A 41 -8.06 -10.77 12.09
CA ARG A 41 -8.68 -12.09 12.16
C ARG A 41 -7.71 -13.17 11.73
N LYS A 42 -7.44 -14.10 12.62
CA LYS A 42 -6.58 -15.25 12.32
C LYS A 42 -7.10 -16.04 11.12
N GLY A 43 -6.19 -16.34 10.18
CA GLY A 43 -6.54 -17.10 8.97
C GLY A 43 -7.21 -16.29 7.87
N VAL A 44 -7.35 -14.96 8.04
CA VAL A 44 -7.86 -14.05 7.02
C VAL A 44 -6.74 -13.13 6.53
N SER A 45 -6.47 -13.19 5.23
CA SER A 45 -5.53 -12.30 4.55
C SER A 45 -6.25 -11.19 3.80
N ARG A 46 -5.63 -10.01 3.80
CA ARG A 46 -6.05 -8.87 2.99
C ARG A 46 -5.04 -8.59 1.91
N PHE A 47 -5.52 -8.50 0.68
CA PHE A 47 -4.77 -7.98 -0.47
C PHE A 47 -5.22 -6.56 -0.75
N THR A 48 -4.27 -5.67 -0.95
CA THR A 48 -4.52 -4.32 -1.46
C THR A 48 -3.77 -4.18 -2.76
N ILE A 49 -4.49 -4.12 -3.87
CA ILE A 49 -3.94 -4.10 -5.24
C ILE A 49 -4.27 -2.76 -5.88
N VAL A 50 -3.26 -2.07 -6.37
CA VAL A 50 -3.42 -0.82 -7.11
C VAL A 50 -3.23 -1.08 -8.59
N ILE A 51 -4.17 -0.58 -9.40
CA ILE A 51 -4.14 -0.66 -10.85
C ILE A 51 -4.48 0.71 -11.47
N LYS A 52 -4.05 0.92 -12.71
CA LYS A 52 -4.51 2.02 -13.55
C LYS A 52 -5.31 1.47 -14.72
N HIS A 53 -6.53 1.96 -14.90
CA HIS A 53 -7.39 1.53 -15.99
C HIS A 53 -8.29 2.68 -16.49
N GLU A 54 -8.69 2.65 -17.76
CA GLU A 54 -9.56 3.67 -18.33
C GLU A 54 -11.04 3.36 -18.12
N SER A 55 -11.41 2.08 -18.21
CA SER A 55 -12.78 1.62 -18.13
C SER A 55 -13.15 1.13 -16.73
N ARG A 56 -14.08 1.83 -16.09
CA ARG A 56 -14.67 1.40 -14.80
C ARG A 56 -15.41 0.06 -14.95
N GLU A 57 -16.09 -0.15 -16.08
CA GLU A 57 -16.83 -1.40 -16.34
C GLU A 57 -15.91 -2.62 -16.36
N GLU A 58 -14.71 -2.49 -16.97
CA GLU A 58 -13.73 -3.60 -16.96
C GLU A 58 -13.18 -3.89 -15.55
N VAL A 59 -12.98 -2.86 -14.74
CA VAL A 59 -12.60 -3.03 -13.32
C VAL A 59 -13.71 -3.72 -12.53
N GLU A 60 -14.97 -3.38 -12.76
CA GLU A 60 -16.10 -4.06 -12.13
C GLU A 60 -16.22 -5.53 -12.58
N LYS A 61 -15.94 -5.84 -13.85
CA LYS A 61 -15.87 -7.23 -14.34
C LYS A 61 -14.74 -8.00 -13.67
N LEU A 62 -13.58 -7.35 -13.46
CA LEU A 62 -12.44 -7.91 -12.75
C LEU A 62 -12.82 -8.25 -11.29
N VAL A 63 -13.42 -7.29 -10.57
CA VAL A 63 -13.90 -7.49 -9.19
C VAL A 63 -14.88 -8.65 -9.10
N ARG A 64 -15.88 -8.71 -10.01
CA ARG A 64 -16.83 -9.83 -10.06
C ARG A 64 -16.17 -11.17 -10.35
N GLN A 65 -15.11 -11.20 -11.15
CA GLN A 65 -14.37 -12.43 -11.42
C GLN A 65 -13.57 -12.90 -10.21
N ILE A 66 -12.90 -12.00 -9.49
CA ILE A 66 -12.16 -12.33 -8.27
C ILE A 66 -13.11 -12.87 -7.20
N ARG A 67 -14.30 -12.29 -7.06
CA ARG A 67 -15.34 -12.74 -6.10
C ARG A 67 -15.81 -14.18 -6.32
N LYS A 68 -15.58 -14.76 -7.50
CA LYS A 68 -15.93 -16.17 -7.79
C LYS A 68 -14.91 -17.19 -7.29
N ILE A 69 -13.78 -16.76 -6.77
CA ILE A 69 -12.80 -17.63 -6.12
C ILE A 69 -13.37 -18.07 -4.77
N VAL A 70 -13.39 -19.35 -4.50
CA VAL A 70 -14.05 -19.94 -3.30
C VAL A 70 -13.49 -19.36 -2.01
N GLU A 71 -12.19 -19.20 -1.92
CA GLU A 71 -11.48 -18.68 -0.74
C GLU A 71 -11.59 -17.15 -0.57
N VAL A 72 -12.24 -16.45 -1.51
CA VAL A 72 -12.46 -15.00 -1.44
C VAL A 72 -13.75 -14.70 -0.70
N MET A 73 -13.62 -14.06 0.45
CA MET A 73 -14.72 -13.68 1.33
C MET A 73 -15.39 -12.38 0.88
N ALA A 74 -14.58 -11.38 0.53
CA ALA A 74 -15.06 -10.07 0.08
C ALA A 74 -14.08 -9.42 -0.91
N VAL A 75 -14.62 -8.64 -1.86
CA VAL A 75 -13.84 -7.82 -2.81
C VAL A 75 -14.49 -6.48 -2.97
N PHE A 76 -13.68 -5.43 -2.90
CA PHE A 76 -14.09 -4.05 -3.09
C PHE A 76 -13.15 -3.36 -4.08
N GLY A 77 -13.71 -2.62 -5.03
CA GLY A 77 -12.96 -1.75 -5.93
C GLY A 77 -13.27 -0.29 -5.59
N TYR A 78 -12.26 0.49 -5.29
CA TYR A 78 -12.38 1.88 -4.86
C TYR A 78 -11.64 2.83 -5.79
N LEU A 79 -12.21 4.03 -5.93
CA LEU A 79 -11.51 5.22 -6.40
C LEU A 79 -10.73 5.87 -5.24
N ASN A 80 -9.74 6.72 -5.54
CA ASN A 80 -8.95 7.39 -4.50
C ASN A 80 -9.80 8.25 -3.53
N GLU A 81 -10.88 8.85 -4.02
CA GLU A 81 -11.81 9.64 -3.22
C GLU A 81 -12.66 8.82 -2.23
N GLU A 82 -12.81 7.52 -2.49
CA GLU A 82 -13.63 6.60 -1.69
C GLU A 82 -12.85 5.95 -0.54
N ILE A 83 -11.54 6.19 -0.46
CA ILE A 83 -10.65 5.57 0.53
C ILE A 83 -9.78 6.60 1.27
N VAL A 84 -9.31 6.20 2.45
CA VAL A 84 -8.13 6.77 3.11
C VAL A 84 -7.00 5.78 2.91
N TYR A 85 -5.84 6.24 2.42
CA TYR A 85 -4.70 5.37 2.18
C TYR A 85 -3.38 6.07 2.44
N ASN A 86 -2.39 5.29 2.83
CA ASN A 86 -1.01 5.69 2.96
C ASN A 86 -0.06 4.61 2.41
N GLU A 87 1.14 5.05 2.12
CA GLU A 87 2.32 4.23 1.81
C GLU A 87 3.45 4.65 2.73
N ILE A 88 4.44 3.79 2.91
CA ILE A 88 5.67 4.11 3.65
C ILE A 88 6.81 4.14 2.64
N ALA A 89 7.63 5.18 2.71
CA ALA A 89 8.87 5.30 1.94
C ALA A 89 10.07 5.41 2.89
N LEU A 90 11.16 4.73 2.56
CA LEU A 90 12.43 4.85 3.23
C LEU A 90 13.47 5.43 2.26
N PHE A 91 14.18 6.44 2.73
CA PHE A 91 15.26 7.14 2.01
C PHE A 91 16.55 6.94 2.78
N LYS A 92 17.50 6.22 2.20
CA LYS A 92 18.85 6.12 2.70
C LYS A 92 19.67 7.23 2.07
N VAL A 93 20.14 8.16 2.88
CA VAL A 93 20.82 9.40 2.45
C VAL A 93 22.24 9.41 3.00
N SER A 94 23.19 9.72 2.13
CA SER A 94 24.60 9.83 2.48
C SER A 94 24.84 11.09 3.33
N THR A 95 25.59 10.94 4.42
CA THR A 95 25.98 12.03 5.33
C THR A 95 27.44 11.92 5.74
N PRO A 96 28.41 11.81 4.79
CA PRO A 96 29.81 11.72 5.15
C PRO A 96 30.31 13.01 5.79
N LEU A 97 31.40 12.91 6.53
CA LEU A 97 32.03 14.04 7.19
C LEU A 97 32.36 15.16 6.18
N GLY A 98 31.88 16.40 6.43
CA GLY A 98 32.07 17.53 5.52
C GLY A 98 31.00 17.68 4.43
N SER A 99 30.00 16.78 4.37
CA SER A 99 28.83 16.95 3.50
C SER A 99 27.90 18.06 3.98
N LYS A 100 26.95 18.46 3.13
CA LYS A 100 25.89 19.40 3.51
C LYS A 100 25.12 18.86 4.72
N PRO A 101 25.01 19.61 5.82
CA PRO A 101 24.24 19.19 6.99
C PRO A 101 22.78 18.90 6.62
N LEU A 102 22.24 17.83 7.17
CA LEU A 102 20.83 17.46 6.98
C LEU A 102 19.95 18.44 7.76
N ASP A 103 19.01 19.08 7.07
CA ASP A 103 18.02 19.97 7.69
C ASP A 103 16.87 19.14 8.27
N VAL A 104 17.12 18.59 9.46
CA VAL A 104 16.16 17.72 10.18
C VAL A 104 14.91 18.49 10.58
N GLU A 105 15.02 19.79 10.85
CA GLU A 105 13.88 20.61 11.24
C GLU A 105 12.87 20.75 10.10
N THR A 106 13.33 21.10 8.90
CA THR A 106 12.49 21.15 7.70
C THR A 106 11.90 19.79 7.37
N ILE A 107 12.69 18.71 7.46
CA ILE A 107 12.24 17.34 7.22
C ILE A 107 11.06 16.99 8.14
N ASN A 108 11.19 17.29 9.43
CA ASN A 108 10.15 16.94 10.41
C ASN A 108 8.92 17.87 10.32
N GLN A 109 9.14 19.18 10.28
CA GLN A 109 8.04 20.15 10.40
C GLN A 109 7.28 20.32 9.09
N GLN A 110 7.98 20.46 7.97
CA GLN A 110 7.35 20.72 6.68
C GLN A 110 6.86 19.43 6.01
N TYR A 111 7.72 18.40 5.98
CA TYR A 111 7.42 17.18 5.24
C TYR A 111 6.83 16.05 6.09
N LYS A 112 6.79 16.19 7.43
CA LYS A 112 6.30 15.13 8.33
C LYS A 112 7.03 13.81 8.06
N ALA A 113 8.35 13.89 7.86
CA ALA A 113 9.25 12.76 7.69
C ALA A 113 10.20 12.67 8.89
N TRP A 114 10.70 11.48 9.20
CA TRP A 114 11.44 11.23 10.44
C TRP A 114 12.72 10.47 10.17
N VAL A 115 13.84 10.89 10.78
CA VAL A 115 15.06 10.08 10.78
C VAL A 115 14.85 8.91 11.73
N VAL A 116 14.80 7.69 11.18
CA VAL A 116 14.55 6.45 11.94
C VAL A 116 15.84 5.69 12.23
N TYR A 117 16.94 6.02 11.54
CA TYR A 117 18.24 5.43 11.79
C TYR A 117 19.39 6.41 11.47
N TRP A 118 20.40 6.47 12.35
CA TRP A 118 21.65 7.20 12.19
C TRP A 118 22.80 6.22 12.07
N GLY A 119 23.46 6.16 10.90
CA GLY A 119 24.70 5.46 10.67
C GLY A 119 25.93 6.38 10.81
N LEU A 120 27.12 5.87 10.50
CA LEU A 120 28.36 6.67 10.50
C LEU A 120 28.38 7.67 9.34
N ASP A 121 28.05 7.23 8.13
CA ASP A 121 28.14 8.02 6.90
C ASP A 121 26.79 8.11 6.17
N TYR A 122 25.69 7.71 6.80
CA TYR A 122 24.35 7.79 6.22
C TYR A 122 23.25 7.84 7.28
N VAL A 123 22.10 8.30 6.88
CA VAL A 123 20.87 8.24 7.68
C VAL A 123 19.77 7.51 6.88
N VAL A 124 18.78 6.97 7.60
CA VAL A 124 17.55 6.47 6.98
C VAL A 124 16.39 7.35 7.45
N ILE A 125 15.67 7.90 6.50
CA ILE A 125 14.53 8.77 6.72
C ILE A 125 13.27 8.04 6.26
N GLU A 126 12.27 7.99 7.14
CA GLU A 126 10.93 7.48 6.85
C GLU A 126 10.01 8.63 6.45
N LYS A 127 9.21 8.41 5.41
CA LYS A 127 8.08 9.27 5.04
C LYS A 127 6.85 8.41 4.83
N THR A 128 5.81 8.67 5.62
CA THR A 128 4.48 8.08 5.44
C THR A 128 3.55 9.11 4.79
N GLY A 129 2.74 8.69 3.84
CA GLY A 129 1.80 9.56 3.14
C GLY A 129 1.24 8.94 1.87
N ASN A 130 0.49 9.73 1.12
CA ASN A 130 0.06 9.33 -0.23
C ASN A 130 1.19 9.53 -1.25
N ASP A 131 0.97 9.06 -2.48
CA ASP A 131 1.97 9.14 -3.57
C ASP A 131 2.47 10.58 -3.78
N THR A 132 1.57 11.59 -3.77
CA THR A 132 1.94 12.99 -3.98
C THR A 132 2.87 13.49 -2.89
N GLU A 133 2.52 13.26 -1.62
CA GLU A 133 3.32 13.66 -0.46
C GLU A 133 4.71 12.99 -0.43
N ILE A 134 4.78 11.72 -0.83
CA ILE A 134 6.06 11.00 -0.92
C ILE A 134 6.92 11.57 -2.04
N PHE A 135 6.34 11.86 -3.22
CA PHE A 135 7.08 12.43 -4.33
C PHE A 135 7.48 13.91 -4.11
N GLU A 136 6.69 14.70 -3.38
CA GLU A 136 7.07 16.03 -2.93
C GLU A 136 8.30 15.97 -2.01
N PHE A 137 8.29 15.05 -1.05
CA PHE A 137 9.45 14.83 -0.19
C PHE A 137 10.66 14.31 -0.98
N PHE A 138 10.47 13.40 -1.93
CA PHE A 138 11.54 12.97 -2.83
C PHE A 138 12.14 14.15 -3.59
N GLY A 139 11.32 15.08 -4.08
CA GLY A 139 11.76 16.31 -4.73
C GLY A 139 12.66 17.19 -3.86
N TYR A 140 12.37 17.25 -2.56
CA TYR A 140 13.18 17.96 -1.58
C TYR A 140 14.48 17.22 -1.26
N ILE A 141 14.37 15.92 -0.90
CA ILE A 141 15.50 15.15 -0.37
C ILE A 141 16.58 14.85 -1.43
N LYS A 142 16.25 14.91 -2.73
CA LYS A 142 17.20 14.72 -3.84
C LYS A 142 18.34 15.75 -3.89
N GLN A 143 18.27 16.86 -3.12
CA GLN A 143 19.39 17.79 -2.97
C GLN A 143 20.55 17.19 -2.15
N TYR A 144 20.28 16.11 -1.45
CA TYR A 144 21.25 15.27 -0.77
C TYR A 144 21.54 14.03 -1.63
N ASP A 145 22.62 13.32 -1.36
CA ASP A 145 22.98 12.10 -2.08
C ASP A 145 22.15 10.93 -1.60
N ILE A 146 21.16 10.52 -2.40
CA ILE A 146 20.28 9.39 -2.10
C ILE A 146 20.97 8.10 -2.52
N LEU A 147 21.37 7.28 -1.54
CA LEU A 147 21.97 5.97 -1.76
C LEU A 147 20.94 4.90 -2.14
N GLU A 148 19.74 4.97 -1.53
CA GLU A 148 18.68 4.00 -1.76
C GLU A 148 17.31 4.63 -1.48
N PHE A 149 16.31 4.27 -2.28
CA PHE A 149 14.92 4.63 -2.10
C PHE A 149 14.04 3.39 -2.22
N VAL A 150 13.23 3.13 -1.20
CA VAL A 150 12.28 2.01 -1.17
C VAL A 150 10.92 2.51 -0.77
N ARG A 151 9.88 2.01 -1.42
CA ARG A 151 8.49 2.35 -1.12
C ARG A 151 7.64 1.08 -0.98
N SER A 152 6.77 1.07 0.02
CA SER A 152 5.78 0.00 0.20
C SER A 152 4.68 0.08 -0.85
N GLY A 153 3.86 -0.94 -0.92
CA GLY A 153 2.54 -0.82 -1.50
C GLY A 153 1.58 -0.05 -0.57
N ARG A 154 0.40 0.21 -1.09
CA ARG A 154 -0.65 0.99 -0.43
C ARG A 154 -1.31 0.20 0.71
N VAL A 155 -1.50 0.85 1.86
CA VAL A 155 -2.43 0.43 2.91
C VAL A 155 -3.63 1.36 2.85
N ALA A 156 -4.85 0.80 2.74
CA ALA A 156 -6.05 1.61 2.48
C ALA A 156 -7.26 1.09 3.26
N VAL A 157 -8.15 2.00 3.67
CA VAL A 157 -9.47 1.68 4.24
C VAL A 157 -10.54 2.45 3.49
N GLY A 158 -11.71 1.86 3.29
CA GLY A 158 -12.87 2.55 2.71
C GLY A 158 -13.38 3.64 3.66
N LYS A 159 -13.86 4.74 3.09
CA LYS A 159 -14.51 5.82 3.85
C LYS A 159 -15.95 5.48 4.27
N THR A 160 -16.43 4.28 3.97
CA THR A 160 -17.74 3.79 4.39
C THR A 160 -17.72 3.40 5.87
N GLU A 161 -18.83 3.56 6.58
CA GLU A 161 -18.97 3.19 8.00
C GLU A 161 -18.90 1.66 8.23
N LYS A 162 -19.00 0.86 7.16
CA LYS A 162 -18.96 -0.60 7.22
C LYS A 162 -17.56 -1.13 7.39
N GLY A 163 -17.32 -1.79 8.52
CA GLY A 163 -16.07 -2.51 8.79
C GLY A 163 -16.06 -3.91 8.18
N LEU A 164 -14.91 -4.58 8.25
CA LEU A 164 -14.72 -5.97 7.80
C LEU A 164 -15.72 -6.94 8.44
N VAL A 165 -16.12 -6.67 9.69
CA VAL A 165 -17.06 -7.45 10.49
C VAL A 165 -18.40 -7.70 9.78
N GLU A 166 -18.92 -6.70 9.08
CA GLU A 166 -20.22 -6.78 8.42
C GLU A 166 -20.22 -7.66 7.15
N TYR A 167 -19.04 -7.99 6.65
CA TYR A 167 -18.86 -8.77 5.43
C TYR A 167 -18.44 -10.22 5.69
N LEU A 168 -18.13 -10.55 6.95
CA LEU A 168 -17.66 -11.88 7.31
C LEU A 168 -18.65 -12.53 8.31
N PRO A 169 -18.97 -13.83 8.17
CA PRO A 169 -19.87 -14.53 9.08
C PRO A 169 -19.33 -14.52 10.51
N GLU A 170 -20.21 -14.36 11.50
CA GLU A 170 -19.89 -14.22 12.92
C GLU A 170 -19.22 -15.42 13.58
N SER A 171 -19.18 -16.58 12.93
CA SER A 171 -18.93 -17.87 13.57
C SER A 171 -17.49 -18.20 13.91
N GLU A 172 -16.47 -17.37 13.54
CA GLU A 172 -15.05 -17.73 13.76
C GLU A 172 -14.18 -16.53 14.16
N TRP A 173 -14.56 -15.82 15.23
CA TRP A 173 -13.79 -14.65 15.68
C TRP A 173 -12.72 -15.04 16.71
N ALA A 174 -11.47 -15.19 16.29
CA ALA A 174 -10.32 -15.07 17.16
C ALA A 174 -9.58 -13.78 16.81
N TYR A 175 -9.64 -12.77 17.68
CA TYR A 175 -8.79 -11.58 17.57
C TYR A 175 -7.35 -11.91 17.99
N TYR A 176 -6.36 -11.32 17.35
CA TYR A 176 -5.05 -11.20 17.92
C TYR A 176 -5.14 -10.14 19.03
N LEU A 177 -5.05 -10.54 20.28
CA LEU A 177 -4.74 -9.71 21.44
C LEU A 177 -3.27 -9.91 21.79
#